data_943cfcafbab888cd2a9844bd8d1d299d
#
_entry.id   943cfcafbab888cd2a9844bd8d1d299d
#
_cell.length_a   1.000
_cell.length_b   1.000
_cell.length_c   1.000
_cell.angle_alpha   90.00
_cell.angle_beta   90.00
_cell.angle_gamma   90.00
#
_symmetry.space_group_name_H-M   'P 1'
#
loop_
_entity.id
_entity.type
_entity.pdbx_description
1 polymer ?
#
loop_
_entity_poly.entity_id
_entity_poly.type
_entity_poly.pdbx_seq_one_letter_code
_entity_poly.pdbx_strand_id
1 'polypeptide(L)'
;MPPINNTGHSAYSSIQSLFPDIEETLLLAIGCHTLRPGQISKLDMRLHDKQVSSNLAYENGILVHKEAPPSSKDFPTFESLHYPLLRYFSILQAQVVTSTPPVMLIPFIVGCNDYISLLHTMHLEYNWTAVLNYHFAVHAQQTSEMAQGNYSLWGRIDTEY
;
A
#
# COMPACT_ATOMS: atom_id res chain seq x y z
N MET A 1 -8.29 32.66 -28.18
CA MET A 1 -7.46 31.62 -27.48
C MET A 1 -8.37 30.85 -26.55
N PRO A 2 -8.53 29.54 -26.70
CA PRO A 2 -9.26 28.73 -25.72
C PRO A 2 -8.43 28.63 -24.45
N PRO A 3 -9.07 28.56 -23.26
CA PRO A 3 -8.37 28.41 -22.00
C PRO A 3 -7.70 27.05 -21.91
N ILE A 4 -6.44 27.05 -21.49
CA ILE A 4 -5.68 25.85 -21.19
C ILE A 4 -6.32 25.20 -19.97
N ASN A 5 -7.05 24.11 -20.17
CA ASN A 5 -7.60 23.29 -19.09
C ASN A 5 -6.45 22.62 -18.34
N ASN A 6 -6.18 23.14 -17.16
CA ASN A 6 -5.24 22.59 -16.18
C ASN A 6 -5.89 21.39 -15.47
N THR A 7 -6.14 20.29 -16.20
CA THR A 7 -6.83 19.09 -15.70
C THR A 7 -5.98 18.24 -14.75
N GLY A 8 -4.67 18.46 -14.65
CA GLY A 8 -3.78 17.69 -13.78
C GLY A 8 -3.96 18.00 -12.29
N HIS A 9 -4.22 19.24 -11.91
CA HIS A 9 -4.41 19.59 -10.49
C HIS A 9 -5.76 19.17 -9.91
N SER A 10 -6.77 18.96 -10.75
CA SER A 10 -8.12 18.58 -10.28
C SER A 10 -8.22 17.15 -9.77
N ALA A 11 -7.46 16.19 -10.36
CA ALA A 11 -7.53 14.79 -9.97
C ALA A 11 -6.86 14.55 -8.60
N TYR A 12 -5.68 15.14 -8.35
CA TYR A 12 -4.98 15.00 -7.07
C TYR A 12 -5.71 15.69 -5.92
N SER A 13 -6.31 16.85 -6.15
CA SER A 13 -7.13 17.50 -5.13
C SER A 13 -8.36 16.68 -4.76
N SER A 14 -8.90 15.85 -5.67
CA SER A 14 -10.02 14.95 -5.38
C SER A 14 -9.59 13.74 -4.55
N ILE A 15 -8.43 13.15 -4.80
CA ILE A 15 -7.91 12.02 -4.01
C ILE A 15 -7.56 12.49 -2.59
N GLN A 16 -6.88 13.63 -2.43
CA GLN A 16 -6.59 14.20 -1.11
C GLN A 16 -7.87 14.49 -0.30
N SER A 17 -8.94 14.92 -0.98
CA SER A 17 -10.21 15.18 -0.28
C SER A 17 -10.94 13.90 0.17
N LEU A 18 -10.71 12.76 -0.50
CA LEU A 18 -11.23 11.45 -0.09
C LEU A 18 -10.45 10.86 1.09
N PHE A 19 -9.16 11.20 1.20
CA PHE A 19 -8.26 10.68 2.24
C PHE A 19 -7.52 11.83 2.94
N PRO A 20 -8.26 12.73 3.63
CA PRO A 20 -7.68 13.94 4.22
C PRO A 20 -6.73 13.66 5.38
N ASP A 21 -6.81 12.47 5.96
CA ASP A 21 -5.99 11.97 7.05
C ASP A 21 -4.66 11.34 6.60
N ILE A 22 -4.46 11.17 5.28
CA ILE A 22 -3.25 10.58 4.72
C ILE A 22 -2.33 11.68 4.16
N GLU A 23 -1.05 11.58 4.44
CA GLU A 23 -0.04 12.49 3.90
C GLU A 23 0.02 12.42 2.37
N GLU A 24 0.12 13.58 1.73
CA GLU A 24 0.20 13.69 0.26
C GLU A 24 1.34 12.84 -0.32
N THR A 25 2.47 12.78 0.36
CA THR A 25 3.64 11.97 -0.04
C THR A 25 3.32 10.48 -0.11
N LEU A 26 2.48 9.97 0.81
CA LEU A 26 2.03 8.58 0.79
C LEU A 26 1.03 8.33 -0.34
N LEU A 27 0.10 9.26 -0.57
CA LEU A 27 -0.84 9.17 -1.70
C LEU A 27 -0.11 9.14 -3.03
N LEU A 28 0.91 9.99 -3.20
CA LEU A 28 1.76 9.99 -4.39
C LEU A 28 2.54 8.68 -4.54
N ALA A 29 3.13 8.18 -3.45
CA ALA A 29 3.88 6.92 -3.49
C ALA A 29 2.99 5.72 -3.88
N ILE A 30 1.74 5.71 -3.44
CA ILE A 30 0.77 4.67 -3.84
C ILE A 30 0.43 4.81 -5.33
N GLY A 31 0.14 6.01 -5.81
CA GLY A 31 -0.19 6.27 -7.21
C GLY A 31 0.95 6.00 -8.19
N CYS A 32 2.18 6.23 -7.75
CA CYS A 32 3.39 5.94 -8.53
C CYS A 32 3.88 4.49 -8.36
N HIS A 33 3.18 3.66 -7.57
CA HIS A 33 3.56 2.28 -7.25
C HIS A 33 4.96 2.15 -6.65
N THR A 34 5.35 3.10 -5.80
CA THR A 34 6.66 3.15 -5.14
C THR A 34 6.59 2.88 -3.63
N LEU A 35 5.38 2.72 -3.08
CA LEU A 35 5.20 2.42 -1.66
C LEU A 35 5.72 1.00 -1.36
N ARG A 36 6.73 0.93 -0.47
CA ARG A 36 7.30 -0.36 -0.05
C ARG A 36 6.36 -1.08 0.92
N PRO A 37 6.39 -2.44 0.95
CA PRO A 37 5.50 -3.22 1.82
C PRO A 37 5.52 -2.79 3.29
N GLY A 38 6.70 -2.50 3.84
CA GLY A 38 6.84 -2.06 5.24
C GLY A 38 6.26 -0.67 5.53
N GLN A 39 6.11 0.17 4.50
CA GLN A 39 5.55 1.52 4.66
C GLN A 39 4.02 1.52 4.77
N ILE A 40 3.36 0.39 4.49
CA ILE A 40 1.91 0.25 4.65
C ILE A 40 1.48 0.55 6.09
N SER A 41 2.30 0.26 7.08
CA SER A 41 2.04 0.59 8.50
C SER A 41 1.76 2.07 8.72
N LYS A 42 2.34 2.96 7.90
CA LYS A 42 2.10 4.41 7.94
C LYS A 42 0.65 4.82 7.58
N LEU A 43 -0.13 3.89 7.00
CA LEU A 43 -1.55 4.10 6.69
C LEU A 43 -2.46 3.77 7.89
N ASP A 44 -1.91 3.25 8.99
CA ASP A 44 -2.64 3.00 10.22
C ASP A 44 -2.60 4.23 11.12
N MET A 45 -3.64 5.05 11.04
CA MET A 45 -3.77 6.28 11.84
C MET A 45 -3.76 6.03 13.35
N ARG A 46 -4.11 4.83 13.80
CA ARG A 46 -4.13 4.45 15.22
C ARG A 46 -2.72 4.37 15.83
N LEU A 47 -1.71 4.26 14.96
CA LEU A 47 -0.29 4.14 15.35
C LEU A 47 0.46 5.47 15.28
N HIS A 48 -0.11 6.52 14.68
CA HIS A 48 0.57 7.81 14.47
C HIS A 48 1.05 8.44 15.79
N ASP A 49 0.28 8.34 16.87
CA ASP A 49 0.65 8.90 18.17
C ASP A 49 1.83 8.17 18.85
N LYS A 50 2.15 6.94 18.42
CA LYS A 50 3.22 6.13 19.01
C LYS A 50 4.55 6.17 18.25
N GLN A 51 4.55 6.56 16.97
CA GLN A 51 5.74 6.47 16.12
C GLN A 51 6.64 7.70 16.13
N VAL A 52 6.23 8.83 16.67
CA VAL A 52 7.01 10.08 16.65
C VAL A 52 8.32 9.97 17.44
N SER A 53 8.47 8.98 18.31
CA SER A 53 9.62 8.90 19.24
C SER A 53 10.72 7.88 18.87
N SER A 54 10.56 7.01 17.88
CA SER A 54 11.44 5.84 17.74
C SER A 54 12.37 5.79 16.51
N ASN A 55 12.28 6.74 15.58
CA ASN A 55 13.01 6.64 14.30
C ASN A 55 14.24 7.56 14.19
N LEU A 56 14.69 8.15 15.27
CA LEU A 56 15.88 8.98 15.31
C LEU A 56 17.04 8.20 15.93
N ALA A 57 17.99 7.76 15.09
CA ALA A 57 19.25 7.19 15.54
C ALA A 57 20.36 8.25 15.43
N TYR A 58 21.20 8.32 16.48
CA TYR A 58 22.35 9.21 16.52
C TYR A 58 23.60 8.39 16.11
N GLU A 59 24.06 8.57 14.85
CA GLU A 59 25.30 7.95 14.38
C GLU A 59 26.29 9.04 13.98
N ASN A 60 27.49 8.98 14.56
CA ASN A 60 28.64 9.87 14.26
C ASN A 60 28.34 11.38 14.37
N GLY A 61 27.52 11.78 15.34
CA GLY A 61 27.22 13.21 15.55
C GLY A 61 26.16 13.79 14.61
N ILE A 62 25.54 12.96 13.77
CA ILE A 62 24.50 13.36 12.82
C ILE A 62 23.22 12.56 13.12
N LEU A 63 22.07 13.26 13.16
CA LEU A 63 20.77 12.62 13.23
C LEU A 63 20.44 11.98 11.88
N VAL A 64 20.43 10.64 11.82
CA VAL A 64 20.10 9.88 10.60
C VAL A 64 18.75 9.23 10.77
N HIS A 65 17.87 9.46 9.79
CA HIS A 65 16.63 8.73 9.67
C HIS A 65 16.93 7.36 9.09
N LYS A 66 17.01 6.33 9.94
CA LYS A 66 17.25 4.96 9.51
C LYS A 66 15.91 4.31 9.17
N GLU A 67 15.61 4.16 7.88
CA GLU A 67 14.55 3.25 7.44
C GLU A 67 15.01 1.81 7.74
N ALA A 68 14.52 1.27 8.83
CA ALA A 68 14.69 -0.15 9.12
C ALA A 68 13.97 -0.98 8.02
N PRO A 69 14.52 -2.15 7.62
CA PRO A 69 13.81 -3.07 6.74
C PRO A 69 12.46 -3.43 7.39
N PRO A 70 11.40 -3.69 6.56
CA PRO A 70 10.10 -4.08 7.09
C PRO A 70 10.27 -5.26 8.04
N SER A 71 9.87 -5.06 9.28
CA SER A 71 10.07 -6.07 10.31
C SER A 71 8.73 -6.55 10.84
N SER A 72 8.71 -7.77 11.36
CA SER A 72 7.58 -8.32 12.10
C SER A 72 7.15 -7.46 13.29
N LYS A 73 7.98 -6.49 13.70
CA LYS A 73 7.67 -5.52 14.76
C LYS A 73 6.59 -4.52 14.35
N ASP A 74 6.54 -4.17 13.06
CA ASP A 74 5.54 -3.23 12.53
C ASP A 74 4.17 -3.91 12.34
N PHE A 75 4.19 -5.23 12.13
CA PHE A 75 3.00 -6.05 11.91
C PHE A 75 3.03 -7.30 12.80
N PRO A 76 2.81 -7.15 14.13
CA PRO A 76 2.89 -8.28 15.07
C PRO A 76 1.77 -9.30 14.89
N THR A 77 0.63 -8.90 14.31
CA THR A 77 -0.54 -9.78 14.08
C THR A 77 -1.15 -9.51 12.71
N PHE A 78 -2.05 -10.40 12.27
CA PHE A 78 -2.83 -10.20 11.05
C PHE A 78 -3.60 -8.88 11.07
N GLU A 79 -4.23 -8.54 12.19
CA GLU A 79 -5.03 -7.33 12.33
C GLU A 79 -4.19 -6.05 12.17
N SER A 80 -2.90 -6.08 12.56
CA SER A 80 -1.99 -4.96 12.40
C SER A 80 -1.62 -4.69 10.94
N LEU A 81 -1.68 -5.70 10.08
CA LEU A 81 -1.53 -5.57 8.63
C LEU A 81 -2.88 -5.30 7.93
N HIS A 82 -3.94 -5.97 8.38
CA HIS A 82 -5.23 -5.99 7.69
C HIS A 82 -5.82 -4.58 7.50
N TYR A 83 -5.86 -3.78 8.56
CA TYR A 83 -6.41 -2.42 8.49
C TYR A 83 -5.63 -1.50 7.54
N PRO A 84 -4.30 -1.34 7.67
CA PRO A 84 -3.56 -0.50 6.74
C PRO A 84 -3.55 -1.04 5.31
N LEU A 85 -3.65 -2.36 5.10
CA LEU A 85 -3.77 -2.95 3.77
C LEU A 85 -5.11 -2.62 3.11
N LEU A 86 -6.22 -2.64 3.86
CA LEU A 86 -7.53 -2.17 3.37
C LEU A 86 -7.45 -0.70 2.95
N ARG A 87 -6.79 0.16 3.74
CA ARG A 87 -6.57 1.57 3.40
C ARG A 87 -5.74 1.71 2.13
N TYR A 88 -4.67 0.94 2.00
CA TYR A 88 -3.84 0.92 0.80
C TYR A 88 -4.67 0.58 -0.44
N PHE A 89 -5.46 -0.48 -0.41
CA PHE A 89 -6.30 -0.85 -1.54
C PHE A 89 -7.40 0.17 -1.84
N SER A 90 -8.00 0.79 -0.83
CA SER A 90 -8.98 1.86 -1.05
C SER A 90 -8.39 3.06 -1.79
N ILE A 91 -7.19 3.49 -1.40
CA ILE A 91 -6.48 4.59 -2.05
C ILE A 91 -6.07 4.19 -3.47
N LEU A 92 -5.51 3.00 -3.64
CA LEU A 92 -5.06 2.49 -4.93
C LEU A 92 -6.23 2.37 -5.92
N GLN A 93 -7.37 1.82 -5.48
CA GLN A 93 -8.58 1.72 -6.30
C GLN A 93 -9.10 3.09 -6.72
N ALA A 94 -9.15 4.06 -5.80
CA ALA A 94 -9.57 5.41 -6.11
C ALA A 94 -8.68 6.09 -7.16
N GLN A 95 -7.37 5.81 -7.15
CA GLN A 95 -6.43 6.33 -8.14
C GLN A 95 -6.55 5.61 -9.48
N VAL A 96 -6.71 4.29 -9.48
CA VAL A 96 -6.82 3.48 -10.70
C VAL A 96 -8.12 3.78 -11.45
N VAL A 97 -9.23 4.06 -10.74
CA VAL A 97 -10.52 4.46 -11.34
C VAL A 97 -10.38 5.66 -12.28
N THR A 98 -9.49 6.60 -11.97
CA THR A 98 -9.33 7.83 -12.77
C THR A 98 -8.48 7.63 -14.02
N SER A 99 -7.70 6.54 -14.10
CA SER A 99 -6.69 6.34 -15.15
C SER A 99 -6.89 5.08 -15.99
N THR A 100 -7.78 4.17 -15.57
CA THR A 100 -7.90 2.82 -16.18
C THR A 100 -9.30 2.62 -16.77
N PRO A 101 -9.43 1.96 -17.94
CA PRO A 101 -10.72 1.61 -18.51
C PRO A 101 -11.55 0.75 -17.54
N PRO A 102 -12.89 0.94 -17.49
CA PRO A 102 -13.78 0.21 -16.56
C PRO A 102 -13.68 -1.32 -16.67
N VAL A 103 -13.38 -1.85 -17.84
CA VAL A 103 -13.25 -3.28 -18.09
C VAL A 103 -12.08 -3.92 -17.32
N MET A 104 -11.03 -3.16 -17.03
CA MET A 104 -9.87 -3.60 -16.25
C MET A 104 -10.06 -3.38 -14.75
N LEU A 105 -10.94 -2.47 -14.37
CA LEU A 105 -11.14 -2.04 -13.00
C LEU A 105 -11.83 -3.10 -12.15
N ILE A 106 -12.88 -3.74 -12.68
CA ILE A 106 -13.65 -4.76 -11.94
C ILE A 106 -12.77 -5.96 -11.56
N PRO A 107 -12.01 -6.58 -12.48
CA PRO A 107 -11.07 -7.65 -12.15
C PRO A 107 -10.02 -7.23 -11.11
N PHE A 108 -9.56 -6.00 -11.19
CA PHE A 108 -8.60 -5.46 -10.23
C PHE A 108 -9.19 -5.34 -8.82
N ILE A 109 -10.38 -4.79 -8.66
CA ILE A 109 -11.08 -4.66 -7.37
C ILE A 109 -11.35 -6.05 -6.77
N VAL A 110 -11.85 -6.97 -7.60
CA VAL A 110 -12.11 -8.37 -7.17
C VAL A 110 -10.79 -9.01 -6.71
N GLY A 111 -9.73 -8.87 -7.48
CA GLY A 111 -8.40 -9.41 -7.13
C GLY A 111 -7.86 -8.87 -5.80
N CYS A 112 -8.04 -7.57 -5.50
CA CYS A 112 -7.66 -7.00 -4.20
C CYS A 112 -8.43 -7.65 -3.04
N ASN A 113 -9.73 -7.86 -3.20
CA ASN A 113 -10.58 -8.49 -2.18
C ASN A 113 -10.23 -9.98 -2.00
N ASP A 114 -10.00 -10.70 -3.08
CA ASP A 114 -9.58 -12.10 -3.06
C ASP A 114 -8.21 -12.26 -2.37
N TYR A 115 -7.30 -11.31 -2.60
CA TYR A 115 -6.01 -11.32 -1.93
C TYR A 115 -6.12 -11.13 -0.41
N ILE A 116 -6.97 -10.23 0.06
CA ILE A 116 -7.22 -10.05 1.50
C ILE A 116 -7.81 -11.33 2.10
N SER A 117 -8.77 -11.95 1.40
CA SER A 117 -9.39 -13.20 1.82
C SER A 117 -8.37 -14.35 1.88
N LEU A 118 -7.46 -14.40 0.91
CA LEU A 118 -6.35 -15.35 0.90
C LEU A 118 -5.44 -15.19 2.13
N LEU A 119 -4.99 -13.96 2.42
CA LEU A 119 -4.16 -13.69 3.59
C LEU A 119 -4.88 -14.06 4.90
N HIS A 120 -6.19 -13.80 4.97
CA HIS A 120 -7.00 -14.20 6.13
C HIS A 120 -7.02 -15.74 6.30
N THR A 121 -7.21 -16.48 5.22
CA THR A 121 -7.18 -17.96 5.26
C THR A 121 -5.78 -18.45 5.65
N MET A 122 -4.74 -17.91 5.04
CA MET A 122 -3.36 -18.31 5.31
C MET A 122 -2.97 -18.09 6.78
N HIS A 123 -3.39 -16.97 7.40
CA HIS A 123 -3.01 -16.68 8.77
C HIS A 123 -3.68 -17.64 9.79
N LEU A 124 -4.78 -18.29 9.42
CA LEU A 124 -5.42 -19.32 10.24
C LEU A 124 -4.70 -20.68 10.18
N GLU A 125 -4.00 -20.93 9.07
CA GLU A 125 -3.37 -22.21 8.79
C GLU A 125 -1.85 -22.21 9.03
N TYR A 126 -1.20 -21.06 8.84
CA TYR A 126 0.25 -20.94 8.86
C TYR A 126 0.76 -19.97 9.94
N ASN A 127 2.02 -20.11 10.29
CA ASN A 127 2.69 -19.16 11.17
C ASN A 127 2.64 -17.74 10.59
N TRP A 128 2.28 -16.77 11.43
CA TRP A 128 2.11 -15.37 10.99
C TRP A 128 3.37 -14.79 10.33
N THR A 129 4.56 -15.10 10.84
CA THR A 129 5.82 -14.62 10.24
C THR A 129 5.98 -15.12 8.80
N ALA A 130 5.60 -16.35 8.51
CA ALA A 130 5.66 -16.90 7.16
C ALA A 130 4.65 -16.20 6.23
N VAL A 131 3.43 -15.98 6.70
CA VAL A 131 2.38 -15.25 5.96
C VAL A 131 2.80 -13.81 5.69
N LEU A 132 3.41 -13.14 6.66
CA LEU A 132 3.90 -11.78 6.51
C LEU A 132 5.03 -11.69 5.48
N ASN A 133 5.97 -12.63 5.49
CA ASN A 133 7.04 -12.70 4.50
C ASN A 133 6.50 -12.96 3.09
N TYR A 134 5.51 -13.84 2.95
CA TYR A 134 4.79 -14.05 1.70
C TYR A 134 4.14 -12.74 1.23
N HIS A 135 3.42 -12.04 2.11
CA HIS A 135 2.81 -10.76 1.78
C HIS A 135 3.85 -9.75 1.28
N PHE A 136 4.99 -9.62 1.94
CA PHE A 136 6.02 -8.67 1.53
C PHE A 136 6.57 -8.98 0.13
N ALA A 137 6.80 -10.26 -0.17
CA ALA A 137 7.27 -10.69 -1.49
C ALA A 137 6.22 -10.40 -2.58
N VAL A 138 4.97 -10.79 -2.34
CA VAL A 138 3.86 -10.57 -3.28
C VAL A 138 3.62 -9.08 -3.49
N HIS A 139 3.59 -8.27 -2.42
CA HIS A 139 3.37 -6.83 -2.54
C HIS A 139 4.47 -6.16 -3.37
N ALA A 140 5.74 -6.50 -3.14
CA ALA A 140 6.86 -5.97 -3.91
C ALA A 140 6.74 -6.33 -5.39
N GLN A 141 6.38 -7.58 -5.71
CA GLN A 141 6.14 -8.03 -7.07
C GLN A 141 4.98 -7.28 -7.71
N GLN A 142 3.83 -7.20 -7.04
CA GLN A 142 2.64 -6.52 -7.55
C GLN A 142 2.88 -5.03 -7.81
N THR A 143 3.62 -4.37 -6.93
CA THR A 143 4.00 -2.97 -7.11
C THR A 143 4.84 -2.78 -8.36
N SER A 144 5.78 -3.67 -8.62
CA SER A 144 6.61 -3.68 -9.84
C SER A 144 5.78 -3.91 -11.09
N GLU A 145 4.83 -4.84 -11.07
CA GLU A 145 3.93 -5.15 -12.18
C GLU A 145 2.98 -3.98 -12.48
N MET A 146 2.41 -3.37 -11.45
CA MET A 146 1.54 -2.19 -11.61
C MET A 146 2.29 -1.00 -12.19
N ALA A 147 3.57 -0.80 -11.83
CA ALA A 147 4.41 0.22 -12.42
C ALA A 147 4.63 0.02 -13.93
N GLN A 148 4.48 -1.20 -14.43
CA GLN A 148 4.51 -1.55 -15.85
C GLN A 148 3.12 -1.55 -16.50
N GLY A 149 2.08 -1.18 -15.77
CA GLY A 149 0.69 -1.13 -16.24
C GLY A 149 -0.08 -2.44 -16.09
N ASN A 150 0.47 -3.46 -15.43
CA ASN A 150 -0.18 -4.74 -15.21
C ASN A 150 -0.86 -4.80 -13.84
N TYR A 151 -2.18 -4.65 -13.83
CA TYR A 151 -3.02 -4.66 -12.62
C TYR A 151 -3.73 -5.99 -12.36
N SER A 152 -3.49 -7.02 -13.20
CA SER A 152 -4.31 -8.24 -13.21
C SER A 152 -3.86 -9.31 -12.22
N LEU A 153 -2.77 -9.10 -11.47
CA LEU A 153 -2.13 -10.17 -10.70
C LEU A 153 -2.58 -10.26 -9.24
N TRP A 154 -3.24 -9.24 -8.68
CA TRP A 154 -3.83 -9.34 -7.36
C TRP A 154 -4.87 -10.47 -7.31
N GLY A 155 -4.81 -11.32 -6.29
CA GLY A 155 -5.70 -12.46 -6.14
C GLY A 155 -5.35 -13.70 -6.96
N ARG A 156 -4.32 -13.66 -7.82
CA ARG A 156 -3.78 -14.89 -8.42
C ARG A 156 -2.94 -15.61 -7.37
N ILE A 157 -3.34 -16.84 -7.08
CA ILE A 157 -2.54 -17.77 -6.27
C ILE A 157 -1.49 -18.34 -7.21
N ASP A 158 -0.22 -17.96 -7.01
CA ASP A 158 0.88 -18.71 -7.59
C ASP A 158 0.96 -20.04 -6.85
N THR A 159 0.55 -21.11 -7.50
CA THR A 159 0.61 -22.49 -6.98
C THR A 159 2.03 -23.07 -7.01
N GLU A 160 3.03 -22.25 -7.31
CA GLU A 160 4.45 -22.67 -7.40
C GLU A 160 5.28 -22.39 -6.13
N TYR A 161 4.63 -22.08 -4.99
CA TYR A 161 5.33 -21.96 -3.70
C TYR A 161 4.87 -23.00 -2.70
#